data_c08003504a4b44e3b50c80caa4bc3b12
#
_entry.id   c08003504a4b44e3b50c80caa4bc3b12
#
_cell.length_a   1.000
_cell.length_b   1.000
_cell.length_c   1.000
_cell.angle_alpha   90.00
_cell.angle_beta   90.00
_cell.angle_gamma   90.00
#
_symmetry.space_group_name_H-M   'P 1'
#
loop_
_entity.id
_entity.type
_entity.pdbx_description
1 polymer ?
#
loop_
_entity_poly.entity_id
_entity_poly.type
_entity_poly.pdbx_seq_one_letter_code
_entity_poly.pdbx_strand_id
1 'polypeptide(L)'
;TSITDLDLTDAGVAQAESLHSRLDPAEFGLVLSSPRLRARRTAELAGFTDYEIEEDLAEWYYGDFEGMTSAQIREKHHGWRIWFNGCPSGESADEVRARLTRVVARVRASGVDKAICFAHGHSLRVLALCWLDFPLIFGQSFPLDVSSLSVLGREKESPAVLRWNS
;
A
#
# COMPACT_ATOMS: atom_id res chain seq x y z
N THR A 1 11.25 -6.12 -0.61
CA THR A 1 11.06 -6.99 0.57
C THR A 1 9.64 -6.94 1.07
N SER A 2 9.08 -8.05 1.49
CA SER A 2 7.73 -8.14 2.05
C SER A 2 7.76 -8.39 3.56
N ILE A 3 8.23 -9.56 3.96
CA ILE A 3 8.29 -9.96 5.39
C ILE A 3 9.55 -9.46 6.10
N THR A 4 10.61 -9.19 5.37
CA THR A 4 11.84 -8.64 5.96
C THR A 4 11.55 -7.26 6.54
N ASP A 5 11.66 -7.14 7.86
CA ASP A 5 11.27 -5.93 8.58
C ASP A 5 12.46 -4.98 8.73
N LEU A 6 12.78 -4.31 7.63
CA LEU A 6 13.84 -3.31 7.55
C LEU A 6 13.31 -1.93 7.93
N ASP A 7 14.16 -1.12 8.56
CA ASP A 7 13.90 0.30 8.79
C ASP A 7 14.13 1.12 7.49
N LEU A 8 13.78 2.39 7.56
CA LEU A 8 14.04 3.34 6.48
C LEU A 8 15.54 3.59 6.32
N THR A 9 15.96 3.82 5.09
CA THR A 9 17.28 4.40 4.81
C THR A 9 17.28 5.89 5.15
N ASP A 10 18.45 6.53 5.23
CA ASP A 10 18.55 7.98 5.47
C ASP A 10 17.74 8.79 4.43
N ALA A 11 17.78 8.37 3.16
CA ALA A 11 16.96 8.97 2.12
C ALA A 11 15.45 8.76 2.37
N GLY A 12 15.06 7.56 2.84
CA GLY A 12 13.68 7.24 3.19
C GLY A 12 13.17 8.06 4.38
N VAL A 13 14.03 8.32 5.38
CA VAL A 13 13.72 9.22 6.50
C VAL A 13 13.41 10.63 5.99
N ALA A 14 14.33 11.22 5.20
CA ALA A 14 14.14 12.56 4.66
C ALA A 14 12.86 12.67 3.78
N GLN A 15 12.56 11.63 3.00
CA GLN A 15 11.33 11.58 2.20
C GLN A 15 10.08 11.51 3.09
N ALA A 16 10.10 10.69 4.14
CA ALA A 16 8.97 10.56 5.07
C ALA A 16 8.73 11.87 5.84
N GLU A 17 9.80 12.55 6.30
CA GLU A 17 9.73 13.86 6.95
C GLU A 17 9.11 14.93 6.02
N SER A 18 9.38 14.85 4.72
CA SER A 18 8.79 15.79 3.75
C SER A 18 7.26 15.72 3.67
N LEU A 19 6.67 14.58 4.03
CA LEU A 19 5.21 14.43 4.09
C LEU A 19 4.57 15.26 5.20
N HIS A 20 5.30 15.57 6.27
CA HIS A 20 4.79 16.36 7.40
C HIS A 20 4.26 17.74 6.97
N SER A 21 4.91 18.37 5.99
CA SER A 21 4.46 19.67 5.47
C SER A 21 3.25 19.59 4.52
N ARG A 22 2.87 18.37 4.12
CA ARG A 22 1.81 18.11 3.15
C ARG A 22 0.55 17.53 3.79
N LEU A 23 0.64 17.07 5.03
CA LEU A 23 -0.41 16.36 5.74
C LEU A 23 -0.62 17.00 7.12
N ASP A 24 -1.86 17.28 7.48
CA ASP A 24 -2.24 17.67 8.84
C ASP A 24 -2.91 16.46 9.52
N PRO A 25 -2.27 15.85 10.54
CA PRO A 25 -2.85 14.71 11.26
C PRO A 25 -4.25 14.97 11.81
N ALA A 26 -4.58 16.20 12.17
CA ALA A 26 -5.89 16.56 12.72
C ALA A 26 -7.05 16.42 11.71
N GLU A 27 -6.75 16.33 10.42
CA GLU A 27 -7.77 16.14 9.38
C GLU A 27 -8.26 14.69 9.25
N PHE A 28 -7.57 13.72 9.87
CA PHE A 28 -7.84 12.29 9.66
C PHE A 28 -8.51 11.68 10.89
N GLY A 29 -9.72 11.17 10.71
CA GLY A 29 -10.48 10.48 11.77
C GLY A 29 -10.11 9.00 11.92
N LEU A 30 -9.35 8.44 10.98
CA LEU A 30 -8.83 7.06 11.04
C LEU A 30 -7.44 7.02 10.42
N VAL A 31 -6.47 6.53 11.19
CA VAL A 31 -5.07 6.37 10.75
C VAL A 31 -4.69 4.92 10.90
N LEU A 32 -4.37 4.27 9.78
CA LEU A 32 -3.98 2.86 9.73
C LEU A 32 -2.55 2.72 9.23
N SER A 33 -1.78 1.85 9.85
CA SER A 33 -0.44 1.51 9.39
C SER A 33 -0.25 0.01 9.25
N SER A 34 0.46 -0.39 8.18
CA SER A 34 1.03 -1.73 8.10
C SER A 34 1.86 -2.05 9.36
N PRO A 35 1.92 -3.32 9.79
CA PRO A 35 2.75 -3.73 10.93
C PRO A 35 4.26 -3.55 10.70
N ARG A 36 4.70 -3.37 9.45
CA ARG A 36 6.13 -3.28 9.11
C ARG A 36 6.75 -1.97 9.61
N LEU A 37 7.95 -2.08 10.18
CA LEU A 37 8.66 -0.96 10.81
C LEU A 37 8.75 0.26 9.87
N ARG A 38 9.13 0.08 8.62
CA ARG A 38 9.25 1.19 7.64
C ARG A 38 7.96 1.96 7.42
N ALA A 39 6.79 1.31 7.46
CA ALA A 39 5.51 1.99 7.31
C ALA A 39 5.14 2.77 8.56
N ARG A 40 5.36 2.20 9.75
CA ARG A 40 5.15 2.87 11.03
C ARG A 40 6.06 4.09 11.18
N ARG A 41 7.35 3.92 10.84
CA ARG A 41 8.33 5.03 10.86
C ARG A 41 7.93 6.14 9.88
N THR A 42 7.40 5.80 8.71
CA THR A 42 6.88 6.79 7.76
C THR A 42 5.70 7.55 8.37
N ALA A 43 4.76 6.87 9.03
CA ALA A 43 3.64 7.53 9.71
C ALA A 43 4.13 8.50 10.79
N GLU A 44 5.04 8.05 11.66
CA GLU A 44 5.61 8.85 12.76
C GLU A 44 6.33 10.10 12.25
N LEU A 45 7.19 9.95 11.23
CA LEU A 45 7.94 11.06 10.61
C LEU A 45 7.02 12.04 9.86
N ALA A 46 5.90 11.55 9.32
CA ALA A 46 4.86 12.38 8.72
C ALA A 46 3.98 13.09 9.78
N GLY A 47 4.23 12.88 11.08
CA GLY A 47 3.53 13.56 12.19
C GLY A 47 2.37 12.76 12.80
N PHE A 48 2.14 11.51 12.35
CA PHE A 48 1.07 10.64 12.86
C PHE A 48 1.61 9.76 13.99
N THR A 49 1.39 10.11 15.22
CA THR A 49 1.85 9.36 16.41
C THR A 49 0.76 8.46 17.00
N ASP A 50 -0.50 8.70 16.66
CA ASP A 50 -1.65 7.90 17.06
C ASP A 50 -2.22 7.21 15.82
N TYR A 51 -1.93 5.91 15.69
CA TYR A 51 -2.38 5.08 14.58
C TYR A 51 -2.67 3.65 15.03
N GLU A 52 -3.55 2.99 14.32
CA GLU A 52 -3.85 1.59 14.53
C GLU A 52 -3.05 0.70 13.56
N ILE A 53 -2.52 -0.41 14.07
CA ILE A 53 -1.90 -1.43 13.23
C ILE A 53 -3.00 -2.19 12.50
N GLU A 54 -2.86 -2.27 11.18
CA GLU A 54 -3.74 -3.02 10.29
C GLU A 54 -2.91 -4.09 9.55
N GLU A 55 -3.04 -5.33 10.00
CA GLU A 55 -2.28 -6.47 9.45
C GLU A 55 -2.54 -6.67 7.96
N ASP A 56 -3.76 -6.40 7.51
CA ASP A 56 -4.15 -6.51 6.11
C ASP A 56 -3.47 -5.47 5.19
N LEU A 57 -2.80 -4.44 5.75
CA LEU A 57 -1.97 -3.49 5.02
C LEU A 57 -0.52 -3.97 4.78
N ALA A 58 -0.12 -5.14 5.30
CA ALA A 58 1.22 -5.67 5.03
C ALA A 58 1.51 -5.74 3.53
N GLU A 59 2.80 -5.70 3.16
CA GLU A 59 3.18 -5.86 1.74
C GLU A 59 2.78 -7.25 1.23
N TRP A 60 2.58 -7.37 -0.08
CA TRP A 60 2.37 -8.65 -0.74
C TRP A 60 3.47 -9.63 -0.34
N TYR A 61 3.11 -10.77 0.22
CA TYR A 61 4.09 -11.76 0.65
C TYR A 61 4.70 -12.44 -0.57
N TYR A 62 5.99 -12.18 -0.79
CA TYR A 62 6.69 -12.64 -1.99
C TYR A 62 7.17 -14.09 -1.93
N GLY A 63 7.07 -14.77 -0.79
CA GLY A 63 7.44 -16.17 -0.65
C GLY A 63 8.86 -16.45 -1.14
N ASP A 64 9.00 -17.39 -2.05
CA ASP A 64 10.29 -17.79 -2.62
C ASP A 64 10.97 -16.70 -3.46
N PHE A 65 10.24 -15.64 -3.80
CA PHE A 65 10.78 -14.48 -4.54
C PHE A 65 11.21 -13.32 -3.65
N GLU A 66 11.22 -13.51 -2.32
CA GLU A 66 11.68 -12.48 -1.40
C GLU A 66 13.10 -12.03 -1.74
N GLY A 67 13.31 -10.71 -1.84
CA GLY A 67 14.61 -10.12 -2.18
C GLY A 67 14.99 -10.15 -3.67
N MET A 68 14.20 -10.78 -4.53
CA MET A 68 14.45 -10.83 -5.98
C MET A 68 13.80 -9.65 -6.72
N THR A 69 14.46 -9.20 -7.77
CA THR A 69 13.86 -8.27 -8.73
C THR A 69 12.97 -9.01 -9.72
N SER A 70 12.00 -8.31 -10.31
CA SER A 70 11.15 -8.90 -11.36
C SER A 70 11.95 -9.40 -12.56
N ALA A 71 13.11 -8.80 -12.87
CA ALA A 71 14.01 -9.25 -13.92
C ALA A 71 14.59 -10.64 -13.61
N GLN A 72 15.16 -10.79 -12.41
CA GLN A 72 15.72 -12.06 -11.92
C GLN A 72 14.67 -13.18 -11.88
N ILE A 73 13.44 -12.85 -11.47
CA ILE A 73 12.35 -13.83 -11.47
C ILE A 73 12.05 -14.29 -12.90
N ARG A 74 11.95 -13.35 -13.85
CA ARG A 74 11.62 -13.68 -15.25
C ARG A 74 12.71 -14.44 -15.99
N GLU A 75 13.95 -14.41 -15.56
CA GLU A 75 15.01 -15.26 -16.10
C GLU A 75 14.68 -16.75 -15.97
N LYS A 76 14.03 -17.13 -14.86
CA LYS A 76 13.65 -18.51 -14.56
C LYS A 76 12.17 -18.81 -14.86
N HIS A 77 11.33 -17.79 -14.76
CA HIS A 77 9.87 -17.87 -14.90
C HIS A 77 9.40 -16.93 -16.02
N HIS A 78 9.62 -17.32 -17.27
CA HIS A 78 9.26 -16.51 -18.43
C HIS A 78 7.80 -16.04 -18.38
N GLY A 79 7.58 -14.75 -18.62
CA GLY A 79 6.25 -14.16 -18.60
C GLY A 79 5.64 -13.93 -17.22
N TRP A 80 6.35 -14.24 -16.15
CA TRP A 80 5.83 -14.03 -14.79
C TRP A 80 5.47 -12.54 -14.54
N ARG A 81 4.31 -12.36 -13.95
CA ARG A 81 3.81 -11.09 -13.44
C ARG A 81 3.09 -11.35 -12.14
N ILE A 82 3.42 -10.60 -11.10
CA ILE A 82 2.83 -10.76 -9.77
C ILE A 82 1.30 -10.69 -9.80
N TRP A 83 0.75 -9.82 -10.63
CA TRP A 83 -0.69 -9.57 -10.78
C TRP A 83 -1.51 -10.77 -11.27
N PHE A 84 -0.87 -11.76 -11.90
CA PHE A 84 -1.49 -12.97 -12.41
C PHE A 84 -1.03 -14.22 -11.68
N ASN A 85 0.28 -14.29 -11.43
CA ASN A 85 0.91 -15.52 -11.02
C ASN A 85 1.07 -15.61 -9.50
N GLY A 86 0.97 -14.46 -8.79
CA GLY A 86 1.31 -14.43 -7.37
C GLY A 86 2.77 -14.84 -7.12
N CYS A 87 3.03 -15.35 -5.94
CA CYS A 87 4.36 -15.77 -5.52
C CYS A 87 4.33 -17.18 -4.93
N PRO A 88 5.17 -18.12 -5.41
CA PRO A 88 5.30 -19.45 -4.81
C PRO A 88 5.66 -19.34 -3.33
N SER A 89 5.04 -20.17 -2.50
CA SER A 89 5.17 -20.12 -1.03
C SER A 89 4.83 -18.75 -0.40
N GLY A 90 4.24 -17.85 -1.18
CA GLY A 90 3.78 -16.52 -0.79
C GLY A 90 2.28 -16.38 -1.04
N GLU A 91 1.82 -15.14 -1.23
CA GLU A 91 0.41 -14.86 -1.49
C GLU A 91 0.09 -14.94 -2.99
N SER A 92 -1.07 -15.48 -3.28
CA SER A 92 -1.75 -15.34 -4.58
C SER A 92 -2.36 -13.93 -4.72
N ALA A 93 -2.71 -13.57 -5.95
CA ALA A 93 -3.42 -12.32 -6.22
C ALA A 93 -4.78 -12.24 -5.51
N ASP A 94 -5.50 -13.37 -5.45
CA ASP A 94 -6.82 -13.42 -4.80
C ASP A 94 -6.72 -13.26 -3.28
N GLU A 95 -5.71 -13.81 -2.62
CA GLU A 95 -5.48 -13.64 -1.18
C GLU A 95 -5.17 -12.19 -0.83
N VAL A 96 -4.29 -11.53 -1.59
CA VAL A 96 -3.99 -10.11 -1.39
C VAL A 96 -5.22 -9.25 -1.66
N ARG A 97 -5.99 -9.53 -2.74
CA ARG A 97 -7.25 -8.84 -3.01
C ARG A 97 -8.23 -8.97 -1.83
N ALA A 98 -8.40 -10.17 -1.31
CA ALA A 98 -9.34 -10.43 -0.24
C ALA A 98 -9.03 -9.61 1.02
N ARG A 99 -7.74 -9.55 1.45
CA ARG A 99 -7.37 -8.77 2.64
C ARG A 99 -7.48 -7.25 2.42
N LEU A 100 -7.06 -6.73 1.26
CA LEU A 100 -7.19 -5.29 0.99
C LEU A 100 -8.66 -4.87 0.78
N THR A 101 -9.53 -5.77 0.34
CA THR A 101 -10.98 -5.53 0.33
C THR A 101 -11.53 -5.35 1.75
N ARG A 102 -11.02 -6.10 2.75
CA ARG A 102 -11.39 -5.89 4.16
C ARG A 102 -10.96 -4.51 4.67
N VAL A 103 -9.77 -4.04 4.29
CA VAL A 103 -9.32 -2.68 4.64
C VAL A 103 -10.26 -1.63 4.05
N VAL A 104 -10.62 -1.75 2.77
CA VAL A 104 -11.61 -0.84 2.12
C VAL A 104 -12.95 -0.86 2.86
N ALA A 105 -13.44 -2.05 3.21
CA ALA A 105 -14.69 -2.20 3.97
C ALA A 105 -14.59 -1.54 5.35
N ARG A 106 -13.48 -1.72 6.07
CA ARG A 106 -13.21 -1.09 7.36
C ARG A 106 -13.24 0.44 7.25
N VAL A 107 -12.51 1.00 6.28
CA VAL A 107 -12.49 2.46 6.05
C VAL A 107 -13.89 2.98 5.76
N ARG A 108 -14.65 2.30 4.89
CA ARG A 108 -16.04 2.71 4.59
C ARG A 108 -16.97 2.62 5.79
N ALA A 109 -16.81 1.60 6.63
CA ALA A 109 -17.64 1.40 7.81
C ALA A 109 -17.30 2.34 8.97
N SER A 110 -16.11 2.94 9.00
CA SER A 110 -15.69 3.87 10.05
C SER A 110 -16.49 5.16 10.10
N GLY A 111 -17.09 5.56 8.97
CA GLY A 111 -17.88 6.78 8.87
C GLY A 111 -17.08 8.08 8.99
N VAL A 112 -15.74 8.02 8.97
CA VAL A 112 -14.90 9.21 9.02
C VAL A 112 -14.84 9.91 7.65
N ASP A 113 -14.67 11.21 7.64
CA ASP A 113 -14.53 11.99 6.40
C ASP A 113 -13.22 11.68 5.67
N LYS A 114 -12.13 11.54 6.43
CA LYS A 114 -10.80 11.22 5.91
C LYS A 114 -10.15 10.11 6.71
N ALA A 115 -9.65 9.10 6.00
CA ALA A 115 -8.76 8.07 6.55
C ALA A 115 -7.42 8.10 5.81
N ILE A 116 -6.34 7.71 6.49
CA ILE A 116 -5.02 7.56 5.88
C ILE A 116 -4.47 6.18 6.16
N CYS A 117 -3.79 5.58 5.16
CA CYS A 117 -3.15 4.28 5.26
C CYS A 117 -1.67 4.41 4.92
N PHE A 118 -0.79 4.00 5.81
CA PHE A 118 0.65 3.87 5.58
C PHE A 118 0.98 2.41 5.28
N ALA A 119 1.44 2.13 4.07
CA ALA A 119 1.67 0.76 3.62
C ALA A 119 2.75 0.70 2.52
N HIS A 120 2.61 -0.19 1.54
CA HIS A 120 3.70 -0.55 0.63
C HIS A 120 3.28 -0.50 -0.83
N GLY A 121 4.26 -0.63 -1.71
CA GLY A 121 4.07 -0.43 -3.14
C GLY A 121 3.01 -1.33 -3.77
N HIS A 122 3.05 -2.65 -3.54
CA HIS A 122 2.04 -3.54 -4.12
C HIS A 122 0.72 -3.50 -3.34
N SER A 123 0.76 -3.52 -2.00
CA SER A 123 -0.47 -3.49 -1.20
C SER A 123 -1.31 -2.23 -1.44
N LEU A 124 -0.69 -1.04 -1.54
CA LEU A 124 -1.42 0.20 -1.83
C LEU A 124 -2.00 0.24 -3.25
N ARG A 125 -1.30 -0.34 -4.23
CA ARG A 125 -1.83 -0.48 -5.59
C ARG A 125 -3.05 -1.41 -5.62
N VAL A 126 -2.99 -2.54 -4.89
CA VAL A 126 -4.15 -3.43 -4.72
C VAL A 126 -5.28 -2.74 -3.96
N LEU A 127 -4.98 -1.98 -2.90
CA LEU A 127 -5.98 -1.19 -2.17
C LEU A 127 -6.74 -0.24 -3.10
N ALA A 128 -6.02 0.46 -3.99
CA ALA A 128 -6.64 1.35 -4.96
C ALA A 128 -7.57 0.59 -5.93
N LEU A 129 -7.13 -0.58 -6.42
CA LEU A 129 -7.96 -1.41 -7.29
C LEU A 129 -9.19 -1.97 -6.58
N CYS A 130 -9.08 -2.34 -5.29
CA CYS A 130 -10.22 -2.73 -4.46
C CYS A 130 -11.20 -1.56 -4.24
N TRP A 131 -10.69 -0.34 -4.06
CA TRP A 131 -11.52 0.86 -3.95
C TRP A 131 -12.35 1.12 -5.21
N LEU A 132 -11.71 0.94 -6.39
CA LEU A 132 -12.30 1.16 -7.72
C LEU A 132 -13.15 -0.03 -8.20
N ASP A 133 -13.06 -1.17 -7.54
CA ASP A 133 -13.58 -2.47 -8.00
C ASP A 133 -13.03 -2.86 -9.39
N PHE A 134 -11.74 -2.65 -9.60
CA PHE A 134 -11.04 -3.00 -10.83
C PHE A 134 -10.34 -4.36 -10.72
N PRO A 135 -10.19 -5.09 -11.86
CA PRO A 135 -9.36 -6.29 -11.92
C PRO A 135 -7.90 -5.99 -11.52
N LEU A 136 -7.28 -6.91 -10.76
CA LEU A 136 -5.91 -6.71 -10.23
C LEU A 136 -4.85 -6.52 -11.30
N ILE A 137 -5.07 -7.04 -12.52
CA ILE A 137 -4.14 -6.85 -13.64
C ILE A 137 -3.83 -5.37 -13.92
N PHE A 138 -4.76 -4.49 -13.67
CA PHE A 138 -4.55 -3.05 -13.85
C PHE A 138 -3.52 -2.46 -12.88
N GLY A 139 -3.15 -3.16 -11.81
CA GLY A 139 -2.07 -2.74 -10.93
C GLY A 139 -0.74 -2.49 -11.63
N GLN A 140 -0.47 -3.17 -12.75
CA GLN A 140 0.72 -2.92 -13.57
C GLN A 140 0.76 -1.49 -14.16
N SER A 141 -0.40 -0.84 -14.30
CA SER A 141 -0.55 0.51 -14.88
C SER A 141 -0.63 1.62 -13.82
N PHE A 142 -0.52 1.26 -12.55
CA PHE A 142 -0.52 2.18 -11.42
C PHE A 142 0.87 2.25 -10.78
N PRO A 143 1.88 2.92 -11.38
CA PRO A 143 3.17 3.07 -10.73
C PRO A 143 3.02 3.81 -9.41
N LEU A 144 3.83 3.43 -8.41
CA LEU A 144 3.77 4.04 -7.08
C LEU A 144 5.18 4.13 -6.51
N ASP A 145 5.64 5.34 -6.28
CA ASP A 145 6.94 5.64 -5.71
C ASP A 145 6.89 5.61 -4.18
N VAL A 146 8.06 5.48 -3.57
CA VAL A 146 8.19 5.55 -2.11
C VAL A 146 7.85 6.96 -1.63
N SER A 147 7.24 7.05 -0.45
CA SER A 147 6.84 8.33 0.18
C SER A 147 5.97 9.23 -0.72
N SER A 148 5.31 8.66 -1.72
CA SER A 148 4.32 9.37 -2.52
C SER A 148 2.96 9.40 -1.83
N LEU A 149 2.14 10.39 -2.19
CA LEU A 149 0.78 10.55 -1.70
C LEU A 149 -0.22 10.27 -2.82
N SER A 150 -1.17 9.39 -2.55
CA SER A 150 -2.31 9.14 -3.43
C SER A 150 -3.62 9.38 -2.69
N VAL A 151 -4.63 9.88 -3.39
CA VAL A 151 -5.93 10.18 -2.81
C VAL A 151 -7.01 9.43 -3.60
N LEU A 152 -7.68 8.54 -2.90
CA LEU A 152 -8.87 7.84 -3.37
C LEU A 152 -10.11 8.54 -2.82
N GLY A 153 -11.12 8.67 -3.64
CA GLY A 153 -12.34 9.36 -3.25
C GLY A 153 -13.51 9.00 -4.16
N ARG A 154 -14.38 9.93 -4.39
CA ARG A 154 -15.52 9.76 -5.28
C ARG A 154 -15.61 10.92 -6.28
N GLU A 155 -15.96 10.61 -7.50
CA GLU A 155 -16.50 11.55 -8.46
C GLU A 155 -18.01 11.32 -8.51
N LYS A 156 -18.78 12.25 -7.96
CA LYS A 156 -20.21 12.06 -7.69
C LYS A 156 -20.45 10.79 -6.85
N GLU A 157 -21.08 9.78 -7.41
CA GLU A 157 -21.38 8.52 -6.71
C GLU A 157 -20.35 7.41 -6.99
N SER A 158 -19.47 7.61 -7.96
CA SER A 158 -18.51 6.58 -8.39
C SER A 158 -17.20 6.66 -7.64
N PRO A 159 -16.60 5.52 -7.20
CA PRO A 159 -15.24 5.51 -6.69
C PRO A 159 -14.26 6.06 -7.73
N ALA A 160 -13.32 6.87 -7.29
CA ALA A 160 -12.36 7.55 -8.17
C ALA A 160 -10.98 7.67 -7.54
N VAL A 161 -9.96 7.82 -8.39
CA VAL A 161 -8.63 8.30 -8.01
C VAL A 161 -8.61 9.81 -8.21
N LEU A 162 -8.50 10.57 -7.12
CA LEU A 162 -8.47 12.02 -7.16
C LEU A 162 -7.04 12.55 -7.33
N ARG A 163 -6.05 11.78 -6.85
CA ARG A 163 -4.62 12.05 -7.03
C ARG A 163 -3.86 10.74 -7.00
N TRP A 164 -2.81 10.62 -7.80
CA TRP A 164 -1.98 9.42 -7.80
C TRP A 164 -0.50 9.78 -7.86
N ASN A 165 0.29 9.14 -6.95
CA ASN A 165 1.76 9.16 -6.97
C ASN A 165 2.35 10.59 -7.01
N SER A 166 1.90 11.46 -6.12
CA SER A 166 2.30 12.88 -6.09
C SER A 166 3.31 13.19 -5.00
#